data_1e3cca38330b6cd945ed81dd101df532
#
_entry.id   1e3cca38330b6cd945ed81dd101df532
#
_cell.length_a   1.000
_cell.length_b   1.000
_cell.length_c   1.000
_cell.angle_alpha   90.00
_cell.angle_beta   90.00
_cell.angle_gamma   90.00
#
_symmetry.space_group_name_H-M   'P 1'
#
loop_
_entity.id
_entity.type
_entity.pdbx_description
1 polymer ?
#
loop_
_entity_poly.entity_id
_entity_poly.type
_entity_poly.pdbx_seq_one_letter_code
_entity_poly.pdbx_strand_id
1 'polypeptide(L)'
;MKSYVITIMDNEDSRMVAERCIRYSSWYNVNIKNWPATTPKDDLDKLYADEGLSMDGLNEVYSRTANCAAAFFSHYSLWKKCVEDNETFAIFE
;
A
#
# COMPACT_ATOMS: atom_id res chain seq x y z
N MET A 1 -8.84 12.68 -10.32
CA MET A 1 -7.73 12.01 -9.62
C MET A 1 -8.29 11.03 -8.61
N LYS A 2 -7.83 9.79 -8.64
CA LYS A 2 -8.20 8.81 -7.63
C LYS A 2 -7.27 8.92 -6.43
N SER A 3 -7.82 8.75 -5.23
CA SER A 3 -7.07 8.83 -3.99
C SER A 3 -7.25 7.56 -3.17
N TYR A 4 -6.16 7.02 -2.68
CA TYR A 4 -6.14 5.79 -1.89
C TYR A 4 -5.34 5.96 -0.61
N VAL A 5 -5.82 5.36 0.47
CA VAL A 5 -5.05 5.21 1.71
C VAL A 5 -4.70 3.74 1.89
N ILE A 6 -3.41 3.48 2.04
CA ILE A 6 -2.91 2.13 2.26
C ILE A 6 -3.25 1.72 3.70
N THR A 7 -4.01 0.64 3.84
CA THR A 7 -4.57 0.22 5.13
C THR A 7 -4.22 -1.24 5.40
N ILE A 8 -3.64 -1.52 6.56
CA ILE A 8 -3.45 -2.90 7.04
C ILE A 8 -4.79 -3.40 7.53
N MET A 9 -5.48 -4.18 6.72
CA MET A 9 -6.89 -4.51 6.94
C MET A 9 -7.15 -5.37 8.17
N ASP A 10 -6.18 -6.12 8.65
CA ASP A 10 -6.29 -6.93 9.85
C ASP A 10 -5.78 -6.21 11.12
N ASN A 11 -5.47 -4.94 11.02
CA ASN A 11 -5.01 -4.12 12.13
C ASN A 11 -6.05 -3.05 12.44
N GLU A 12 -6.61 -3.09 13.67
CA GLU A 12 -7.68 -2.18 14.07
C GLU A 12 -7.23 -0.72 14.06
N ASP A 13 -6.03 -0.43 14.56
CA ASP A 13 -5.52 0.94 14.60
C ASP A 13 -5.33 1.50 13.20
N SER A 14 -4.82 0.68 12.28
CA SER A 14 -4.66 1.08 10.87
C SER A 14 -6.01 1.39 10.24
N ARG A 15 -7.02 0.55 10.48
CA ARG A 15 -8.37 0.79 9.96
C ARG A 15 -8.98 2.06 10.54
N MET A 16 -8.78 2.31 11.83
CA MET A 16 -9.31 3.51 12.49
C MET A 16 -8.68 4.79 11.93
N VAL A 17 -7.37 4.78 11.71
CA VAL A 17 -6.67 5.93 11.11
C VAL A 17 -7.15 6.15 9.67
N ALA A 18 -7.28 5.08 8.89
CA ALA A 18 -7.77 5.18 7.52
C ALA A 18 -9.20 5.70 7.46
N GLU A 19 -10.09 5.19 8.32
CA GLU A 19 -11.47 5.65 8.40
C GLU A 19 -11.56 7.13 8.74
N ARG A 20 -10.74 7.57 9.67
CA ARG A 20 -10.67 8.98 10.04
C ARG A 20 -10.20 9.85 8.88
N CYS A 21 -9.18 9.40 8.17
CA CYS A 21 -8.68 10.07 6.97
C CYS A 21 -9.79 10.20 5.91
N ILE A 22 -10.50 9.13 5.64
CA ILE A 22 -11.59 9.10 4.66
C ILE A 22 -12.72 10.05 5.07
N ARG A 23 -13.10 10.01 6.35
CA ARG A 23 -14.20 10.82 6.87
C ARG A 23 -13.91 12.31 6.78
N TYR A 24 -12.74 12.74 7.26
CA TYR A 24 -12.40 14.17 7.26
C TYR A 24 -12.17 14.68 5.84
N SER A 25 -11.62 13.86 4.97
CA SER A 25 -11.40 14.22 3.57
C SER A 25 -12.72 14.42 2.82
N SER A 26 -13.75 13.65 3.16
CA SER A 26 -15.05 13.76 2.53
C SER A 26 -15.72 15.11 2.79
N TRP A 27 -15.41 15.76 3.93
CA TRP A 27 -15.92 17.11 4.24
C TRP A 27 -15.41 18.16 3.24
N TYR A 28 -14.31 17.88 2.57
CA TYR A 28 -13.71 18.75 1.57
C TYR A 28 -13.93 18.24 0.14
N ASN A 29 -14.89 17.35 -0.03
CA ASN A 29 -15.21 16.72 -1.31
C ASN A 29 -14.06 15.90 -1.90
N VAL A 30 -13.16 15.40 -1.06
CA VAL A 30 -12.09 14.49 -1.46
C VAL A 30 -12.51 13.07 -1.10
N ASN A 31 -12.66 12.23 -2.11
CA ASN A 31 -13.07 10.84 -1.95
C ASN A 31 -11.85 9.92 -1.92
N ILE A 32 -11.46 9.48 -0.73
CA ILE A 32 -10.34 8.57 -0.53
C ILE A 32 -10.89 7.17 -0.27
N LYS A 33 -10.32 6.17 -0.94
CA LYS A 33 -10.70 4.77 -0.77
C LYS A 33 -9.58 4.00 -0.09
N ASN A 34 -9.95 2.95 0.64
CA ASN A 34 -8.98 2.03 1.21
C ASN A 34 -8.30 1.21 0.11
N TRP A 35 -6.99 1.03 0.26
CA TRP A 35 -6.21 0.07 -0.50
C TRP A 35 -5.61 -0.93 0.47
N PRO A 36 -5.97 -2.22 0.38
CA PRO A 36 -5.42 -3.21 1.30
C PRO A 36 -3.90 -3.29 1.19
N ALA A 37 -3.23 -3.14 2.32
CA ALA A 37 -1.78 -3.22 2.36
C ALA A 37 -1.32 -4.68 2.21
N THR A 38 -0.19 -4.85 1.53
CA THR A 38 0.57 -6.08 1.59
C THR A 38 1.30 -6.11 2.93
N THR A 39 1.25 -7.23 3.62
CA THR A 39 1.84 -7.41 4.94
C THR A 39 2.82 -8.58 4.94
N PRO A 40 3.69 -8.71 5.96
CA PRO A 40 4.58 -9.87 6.07
C PRO A 40 3.85 -11.22 6.17
N LYS A 41 2.56 -11.22 6.45
CA LYS A 41 1.73 -12.44 6.45
C LYS A 41 1.43 -12.96 5.05
N ASP A 42 1.57 -12.10 4.03
CA ASP A 42 1.40 -12.49 2.65
C ASP A 42 2.64 -13.23 2.15
N ASP A 43 2.48 -14.04 1.11
CA ASP A 43 3.60 -14.72 0.48
C ASP A 43 4.39 -13.74 -0.39
N LEU A 44 5.33 -13.03 0.25
CA LEU A 44 6.11 -11.98 -0.40
C LEU A 44 6.99 -12.52 -1.53
N ASP A 45 7.57 -13.70 -1.34
CA ASP A 45 8.43 -14.31 -2.38
C ASP A 45 7.65 -14.55 -3.65
N LYS A 46 6.43 -15.06 -3.51
CA LYS A 46 5.55 -15.31 -4.65
C LYS A 46 5.10 -14.00 -5.31
N LEU A 47 4.70 -13.02 -4.51
CA LEU A 47 4.24 -11.72 -5.03
C LEU A 47 5.35 -11.04 -5.83
N TYR A 48 6.58 -11.04 -5.32
CA TYR A 48 7.71 -10.44 -6.01
C TYR A 48 8.06 -11.22 -7.27
N ALA A 49 8.06 -12.55 -7.19
CA ALA A 49 8.37 -13.40 -8.34
C ALA A 49 7.36 -13.23 -9.47
N ASP A 50 6.07 -13.15 -9.13
CA ASP A 50 4.99 -12.96 -10.12
C ASP A 50 5.14 -11.64 -10.89
N GLU A 51 5.75 -10.63 -10.28
CA GLU A 51 5.99 -9.32 -10.90
C GLU A 51 7.40 -9.20 -11.49
N GLY A 52 8.21 -10.24 -11.41
CA GLY A 52 9.59 -10.22 -11.90
C GLY A 52 10.50 -9.33 -11.06
N LEU A 53 10.17 -9.11 -9.78
CA LEU A 53 10.95 -8.27 -8.88
C LEU A 53 11.86 -9.12 -8.01
N SER A 54 12.99 -8.53 -7.59
CA SER A 54 13.94 -9.17 -6.68
C SER A 54 13.88 -8.50 -5.31
N MET A 55 13.94 -9.30 -4.24
CA MET A 55 14.04 -8.82 -2.87
C MET A 55 15.49 -8.62 -2.41
N ASP A 56 16.48 -8.89 -3.27
CA ASP A 56 17.89 -8.88 -2.88
C ASP A 56 18.35 -7.50 -2.37
N GLY A 57 17.86 -6.43 -2.96
CA GLY A 57 18.19 -5.06 -2.54
C GLY A 57 17.59 -4.63 -1.22
N LEU A 58 16.71 -5.45 -0.63
CA LEU A 58 16.03 -5.16 0.63
C LEU A 58 16.70 -5.82 1.84
N ASN A 59 17.80 -6.53 1.63
CA ASN A 59 18.56 -7.16 2.69
C ASN A 59 19.43 -6.12 3.40
N GLU A 60 18.81 -5.34 4.26
CA GLU A 60 19.54 -4.33 5.03
C GLU A 60 19.80 -4.76 6.46
N VAL A 61 20.91 -4.25 6.99
CA VAL A 61 21.44 -4.56 8.33
C VAL A 61 20.48 -4.14 9.45
N TYR A 62 19.56 -3.22 9.17
CA TYR A 62 18.62 -2.66 10.15
C TYR A 62 17.23 -3.29 10.12
N SER A 63 17.10 -4.32 9.49
CA SER A 63 16.29 -5.38 9.53
C SER A 63 14.88 -5.46 9.98
N ARG A 64 13.98 -4.94 9.27
CA ARG A 64 12.63 -5.45 9.15
C ARG A 64 12.38 -5.67 7.67
N THR A 65 13.21 -6.51 7.08
CA THR A 65 13.19 -6.76 5.62
C THR A 65 11.79 -7.12 5.14
N ALA A 66 11.08 -7.98 5.88
CA ALA A 66 9.72 -8.36 5.50
C ALA A 66 8.76 -7.17 5.54
N ASN A 67 8.87 -6.31 6.55
CA ASN A 67 8.02 -5.11 6.64
C ASN A 67 8.33 -4.13 5.52
N CYS A 68 9.61 -3.91 5.22
CA CYS A 68 10.02 -3.04 4.11
C CYS A 68 9.57 -3.58 2.77
N ALA A 69 9.70 -4.88 2.55
CA ALA A 69 9.26 -5.54 1.33
C ALA A 69 7.75 -5.42 1.16
N ALA A 70 7.00 -5.61 2.24
CA ALA A 70 5.54 -5.48 2.22
C ALA A 70 5.11 -4.04 1.94
N ALA A 71 5.75 -3.06 2.56
CA ALA A 71 5.46 -1.64 2.35
C ALA A 71 5.75 -1.23 0.91
N PHE A 72 6.90 -1.63 0.38
CA PHE A 72 7.25 -1.37 -1.01
C PHE A 72 6.20 -1.96 -1.96
N PHE A 73 5.83 -3.21 -1.74
CA PHE A 73 4.88 -3.89 -2.63
C PHE A 73 3.48 -3.26 -2.57
N SER A 74 3.08 -2.73 -1.40
CA SER A 74 1.83 -1.98 -1.27
C SER A 74 1.81 -0.76 -2.19
N HIS A 75 2.89 0.01 -2.19
CA HIS A 75 3.03 1.16 -3.10
C HIS A 75 3.14 0.72 -4.56
N TYR A 76 3.92 -0.33 -4.82
CA TYR A 76 4.12 -0.86 -6.16
C TYR A 76 2.80 -1.27 -6.81
N SER A 77 1.94 -1.96 -6.07
CA SER A 77 0.64 -2.41 -6.59
C SER A 77 -0.25 -1.22 -6.96
N LEU A 78 -0.19 -0.12 -6.21
CA LEU A 78 -0.90 1.11 -6.56
C LEU A 78 -0.28 1.81 -7.77
N TRP A 79 1.04 1.84 -7.88
CA TRP A 79 1.71 2.40 -9.06
C TRP A 79 1.33 1.63 -10.32
N LYS A 80 1.28 0.31 -10.23
CA LYS A 80 0.88 -0.55 -11.33
C LYS A 80 -0.56 -0.24 -11.76
N LYS A 81 -1.48 -0.13 -10.81
CA LYS A 81 -2.86 0.24 -11.09
C LYS A 81 -2.96 1.63 -11.71
N CYS A 82 -2.17 2.57 -11.23
CA CYS A 82 -2.11 3.94 -11.77
C CYS A 82 -1.74 3.93 -13.26
N VAL A 83 -0.75 3.15 -13.63
CA VAL A 83 -0.32 3.00 -15.03
C VAL A 83 -1.40 2.31 -15.85
N GLU A 84 -2.00 1.26 -15.34
CA GLU A 84 -3.06 0.52 -16.03
C GLU A 84 -4.29 1.40 -16.29
N ASP A 85 -4.67 2.22 -15.32
CA ASP A 85 -5.82 3.10 -15.42
C ASP A 85 -5.51 4.39 -16.18
N ASN A 86 -4.23 4.67 -16.45
CA ASN A 86 -3.75 5.88 -17.10
C ASN A 86 -4.30 7.15 -16.41
N GLU A 87 -4.27 7.17 -15.08
CA GLU A 87 -4.74 8.28 -14.26
C GLU A 87 -3.71 8.67 -13.21
N THR A 88 -3.79 9.90 -12.74
CA THR A 88 -2.99 10.36 -11.60
C THR A 88 -3.66 9.90 -10.30
N PHE A 89 -2.88 9.28 -9.40
CA PHE A 89 -3.34 8.82 -8.09
C PHE A 89 -2.69 9.64 -6.98
N ALA A 90 -3.44 9.88 -5.91
CA ALA A 90 -2.90 10.33 -4.64
C ALA A 90 -2.85 9.13 -3.69
N ILE A 91 -1.71 8.92 -3.05
CA ILE A 91 -1.47 7.77 -2.17
C ILE A 91 -1.15 8.28 -0.77
N PHE A 92 -1.89 7.82 0.21
CA PHE A 92 -1.70 8.15 1.63
C PHE A 92 -1.37 6.90 2.43
N GLU A 93 -0.58 7.06 3.44
CA GLU A 93 -0.26 6.00 4.40
C GLU A 93 -0.89 6.24 5.76
#